data_1155d6982aad3e7898b8e84855a2a4e5
#
_entry.id   1155d6982aad3e7898b8e84855a2a4e5
#
_cell.length_a   1.000
_cell.length_b   1.000
_cell.length_c   1.000
_cell.angle_alpha   90.00
_cell.angle_beta   90.00
_cell.angle_gamma   90.00
#
_symmetry.space_group_name_H-M   'P 1'
#
loop_
_entity.id
_entity.type
_entity.pdbx_description
1 polymer ?
#
loop_
_entity_poly.entity_id
_entity_poly.type
_entity_poly.pdbx_seq_one_letter_code
_entity_poly.pdbx_strand_id
1 'polypeptide(L)'
;MSERTPEYLGPFAVHLRSFIEEKRLLGCRYMEEERLAHKFDHMSMEYDSSGGLSPELVNAFIKYQPNWQATTQKRRVSFLQNFGCCLLNHDIQAFLPGYEALRSAAAGFKPYIFSHEEMDGLFRLSDQIHPNYRQSHIFYPVLFRVLYGTGIRISEALHLT
;
A
#
# COMPACT_ATOMS: atom_id res chain seq x y z
N MET A 1 -24.01 1.34 4.25
CA MET A 1 -23.78 -0.08 3.84
C MET A 1 -22.64 -0.58 4.69
N SER A 2 -22.90 -1.49 5.64
CA SER A 2 -21.84 -2.10 6.45
C SER A 2 -21.06 -3.04 5.56
N GLU A 3 -19.84 -2.66 5.16
CA GLU A 3 -18.89 -3.58 4.54
C GLU A 3 -18.62 -4.69 5.57
N ARG A 4 -19.12 -5.89 5.30
CA ARG A 4 -18.72 -7.08 6.05
C ARG A 4 -17.23 -7.26 5.81
N THR A 5 -16.43 -6.94 6.80
CA THR A 5 -15.01 -7.29 6.82
C THR A 5 -14.95 -8.81 6.66
N PRO A 6 -14.30 -9.36 5.62
CA PRO A 6 -14.21 -10.80 5.46
C PRO A 6 -13.57 -11.40 6.71
N GLU A 7 -14.10 -12.52 7.16
CA GLU A 7 -13.63 -13.18 8.38
C GLU A 7 -12.35 -13.97 8.08
N TYR A 8 -11.34 -13.85 8.95
CA TYR A 8 -10.16 -14.70 8.90
C TYR A 8 -10.52 -16.06 9.51
N LEU A 9 -10.14 -17.15 8.85
CA LEU A 9 -10.51 -18.53 9.22
C LEU A 9 -9.29 -19.43 9.47
N GLY A 10 -8.10 -18.96 9.10
CA GLY A 10 -6.87 -19.74 9.23
C GLY A 10 -6.29 -19.76 10.65
N PRO A 11 -5.19 -20.49 10.85
CA PRO A 11 -4.55 -20.66 12.16
C PRO A 11 -4.04 -19.34 12.76
N PHE A 12 -3.80 -18.33 11.93
CA PHE A 12 -3.36 -17.01 12.37
C PHE A 12 -4.50 -15.99 12.47
N ALA A 13 -5.77 -16.38 12.34
CA ALA A 13 -6.93 -15.49 12.23
C ALA A 13 -7.00 -14.44 13.34
N VAL A 14 -6.80 -14.84 14.59
CA VAL A 14 -6.83 -13.93 15.74
C VAL A 14 -5.71 -12.90 15.66
N HIS A 15 -4.51 -13.33 15.32
CA HIS A 15 -3.33 -12.46 15.24
C HIS A 15 -3.38 -11.51 14.05
N LEU A 16 -3.90 -11.96 12.89
CA LEU A 16 -4.11 -11.10 11.72
C LEU A 16 -5.11 -10.00 12.02
N ARG A 17 -6.22 -10.34 12.69
CA ARG A 17 -7.23 -9.34 13.11
C ARG A 17 -6.62 -8.29 14.01
N SER A 18 -5.96 -8.70 15.10
CA SER A 18 -5.30 -7.78 16.03
C SER A 18 -4.25 -6.92 15.37
N PHE A 19 -3.44 -7.50 14.46
CA PHE A 19 -2.42 -6.79 13.70
C PHE A 19 -3.01 -5.69 12.82
N ILE A 20 -4.07 -5.98 12.05
CA ILE A 20 -4.74 -4.99 11.19
C ILE A 20 -5.42 -3.90 12.04
N GLU A 21 -6.09 -4.28 13.14
CA GLU A 21 -6.73 -3.32 14.03
C GLU A 21 -5.71 -2.37 14.69
N GLU A 22 -4.59 -2.89 15.18
CA GLU A 22 -3.50 -2.08 15.75
C GLU A 22 -3.01 -1.02 14.74
N LYS A 23 -2.75 -1.43 13.47
CA LYS A 23 -2.28 -0.51 12.44
C LYS A 23 -3.33 0.55 12.09
N ARG A 24 -4.61 0.21 12.14
CA ARG A 24 -5.71 1.17 11.95
C ARG A 24 -5.83 2.16 13.10
N LEU A 25 -5.65 1.71 14.34
CA LEU A 25 -5.62 2.59 15.51
C LEU A 25 -4.46 3.60 15.45
N LEU A 26 -3.34 3.22 14.82
CA LEU A 26 -2.20 4.10 14.54
C LEU A 26 -2.44 5.06 13.35
N GLY A 27 -3.67 5.12 12.80
CA GLY A 27 -4.04 6.01 11.70
C GLY A 27 -3.73 5.49 10.30
N CYS A 28 -3.25 4.26 10.15
CA CYS A 28 -3.00 3.65 8.85
C CYS A 28 -4.31 3.10 8.25
N ARG A 29 -4.59 3.39 6.97
CA ARG A 29 -5.76 2.82 6.29
C ARG A 29 -5.64 1.30 6.09
N TYR A 30 -4.47 0.80 5.80
CA TYR A 30 -4.04 -0.60 5.71
C TYR A 30 -4.91 -1.51 4.84
N MET A 31 -5.55 -0.96 3.81
CA MET A 31 -6.50 -1.70 2.95
C MET A 31 -5.82 -2.75 2.06
N GLU A 32 -4.66 -2.43 1.50
CA GLU A 32 -3.92 -3.37 0.65
C GLU A 32 -3.28 -4.49 1.47
N GLU A 33 -2.79 -4.15 2.66
CA GLU A 33 -2.23 -5.11 3.60
C GLU A 33 -3.30 -6.05 4.14
N GLU A 34 -4.53 -5.59 4.35
CA GLU A 34 -5.66 -6.43 4.71
C GLU A 34 -6.00 -7.43 3.59
N ARG A 35 -5.96 -6.99 2.32
CA ARG A 35 -6.12 -7.91 1.18
C ARG A 35 -5.02 -8.97 1.13
N LEU A 36 -3.77 -8.59 1.48
CA LEU A 36 -2.67 -9.55 1.61
C LEU A 36 -2.87 -10.48 2.79
N ALA A 37 -3.37 -9.97 3.93
CA ALA A 37 -3.69 -10.76 5.11
C ALA A 37 -4.73 -11.83 4.81
N HIS A 38 -5.80 -11.52 4.06
CA HIS A 38 -6.79 -12.53 3.64
C HIS A 38 -6.20 -13.59 2.72
N LYS A 39 -5.34 -13.20 1.77
CA LYS A 39 -4.65 -14.17 0.89
C LYS A 39 -3.71 -15.07 1.69
N PHE A 40 -3.03 -14.49 2.66
CA PHE A 40 -2.13 -15.23 3.55
C PHE A 40 -2.92 -16.17 4.47
N ASP A 41 -4.01 -15.71 5.07
CA ASP A 41 -4.89 -16.50 5.92
C ASP A 41 -5.39 -17.76 5.20
N HIS A 42 -5.93 -17.58 4.00
CA HIS A 42 -6.40 -18.69 3.17
C HIS A 42 -5.26 -19.68 2.86
N MET A 43 -4.09 -19.18 2.47
CA MET A 43 -2.95 -20.05 2.16
C MET A 43 -2.42 -20.77 3.39
N SER A 44 -2.45 -20.14 4.56
CA SER A 44 -1.95 -20.71 5.81
C SER A 44 -2.72 -21.96 6.27
N MET A 45 -3.96 -22.16 5.80
CA MET A 45 -4.75 -23.35 6.10
C MET A 45 -4.17 -24.64 5.49
N GLU A 46 -3.32 -24.50 4.46
CA GLU A 46 -2.69 -25.64 3.76
C GLU A 46 -1.36 -26.06 4.40
N TYR A 47 -0.90 -25.35 5.43
CA TYR A 47 0.40 -25.55 6.06
C TYR A 47 0.28 -25.87 7.55
N ASP A 48 1.21 -26.66 8.06
CA ASP A 48 1.31 -26.86 9.51
C ASP A 48 1.82 -25.57 10.18
N SER A 49 1.01 -25.05 11.07
CA SER A 49 1.27 -23.81 11.82
C SER A 49 1.41 -24.04 13.33
N SER A 50 1.51 -25.31 13.76
CA SER A 50 1.62 -25.67 15.18
C SER A 50 2.86 -25.09 15.87
N GLY A 51 3.94 -24.88 15.10
CA GLY A 51 5.18 -24.24 15.55
C GLY A 51 5.26 -22.74 15.29
N GLY A 52 4.20 -22.09 14.82
CA GLY A 52 4.20 -20.69 14.44
C GLY A 52 4.35 -20.46 12.93
N LEU A 53 4.94 -19.34 12.54
CA LEU A 53 5.11 -18.95 11.13
C LEU A 53 6.33 -19.67 10.52
N SER A 54 6.09 -20.73 9.78
CA SER A 54 7.15 -21.59 9.23
C SER A 54 7.85 -20.99 7.99
N PRO A 55 9.13 -21.37 7.75
CA PRO A 55 9.86 -20.99 6.53
C PRO A 55 9.16 -21.44 5.24
N GLU A 56 8.53 -22.62 5.26
CA GLU A 56 7.84 -23.21 4.11
C GLU A 56 6.66 -22.34 3.68
N LEU A 57 5.79 -21.94 4.62
CA LEU A 57 4.65 -21.08 4.38
C LEU A 57 5.11 -19.70 3.89
N VAL A 58 6.11 -19.09 4.57
CA VAL A 58 6.67 -17.79 4.19
C VAL A 58 7.21 -17.84 2.77
N ASN A 59 8.07 -18.79 2.45
CA ASN A 59 8.67 -18.91 1.13
C ASN A 59 7.63 -19.17 0.04
N ALA A 60 6.60 -19.98 0.31
CA ALA A 60 5.51 -20.22 -0.61
C ALA A 60 4.70 -18.92 -0.89
N PHE A 61 4.42 -18.13 0.15
CA PHE A 61 3.68 -16.88 -0.01
C PHE A 61 4.44 -15.82 -0.79
N ILE A 62 5.77 -15.71 -0.62
CA ILE A 62 6.61 -14.72 -1.33
C ILE A 62 7.12 -15.22 -2.68
N LYS A 63 6.94 -16.51 -3.02
CA LYS A 63 7.43 -17.11 -4.26
C LYS A 63 6.96 -16.29 -5.46
N TYR A 64 7.92 -15.82 -6.25
CA TYR A 64 7.65 -15.01 -7.42
C TYR A 64 6.79 -15.75 -8.45
N GLN A 65 5.84 -15.04 -9.03
CA GLN A 65 5.05 -15.52 -10.17
C GLN A 65 5.34 -14.65 -11.41
N PRO A 66 5.37 -15.23 -12.63
CA PRO A 66 5.77 -14.50 -13.84
C PRO A 66 4.92 -13.27 -14.16
N ASN A 67 3.67 -13.25 -13.72
CA ASN A 67 2.71 -12.14 -13.91
C ASN A 67 2.79 -11.06 -12.82
N TRP A 68 3.71 -11.18 -11.85
CA TRP A 68 3.86 -10.19 -10.80
C TRP A 68 4.88 -9.12 -11.16
N GLN A 69 4.59 -7.89 -10.78
CA GLN A 69 5.58 -6.84 -10.73
C GLN A 69 6.51 -7.06 -9.52
N ALA A 70 7.76 -6.59 -9.62
CA ALA A 70 8.73 -6.67 -8.52
C ALA A 70 8.21 -6.00 -7.23
N THR A 71 7.40 -4.95 -7.36
CA THR A 71 6.73 -4.26 -6.25
C THR A 71 5.74 -5.16 -5.51
N THR A 72 5.08 -6.09 -6.20
CA THR A 72 4.13 -7.02 -5.58
C THR A 72 4.84 -7.99 -4.64
N GLN A 73 5.99 -8.54 -5.07
CA GLN A 73 6.80 -9.41 -4.23
C GLN A 73 7.35 -8.65 -3.02
N LYS A 74 7.86 -7.42 -3.22
CA LYS A 74 8.34 -6.56 -2.14
C LYS A 74 7.26 -6.29 -1.09
N ARG A 75 6.01 -6.01 -1.51
CA ARG A 75 4.88 -5.81 -0.59
C ARG A 75 4.60 -7.06 0.24
N ARG A 76 4.64 -8.25 -0.36
CA ARG A 76 4.43 -9.51 0.38
C ARG A 76 5.53 -9.75 1.42
N VAL A 77 6.79 -9.50 1.06
CA VAL A 77 7.91 -9.59 2.01
C VAL A 77 7.73 -8.60 3.15
N SER A 78 7.46 -7.32 2.86
CA SER A 78 7.22 -6.30 3.90
C SER A 78 6.03 -6.64 4.80
N PHE A 79 4.93 -7.16 4.23
CA PHE A 79 3.78 -7.61 5.01
C PHE A 79 4.17 -8.71 6.00
N LEU A 80 4.85 -9.77 5.52
CA LEU A 80 5.26 -10.89 6.38
C LEU A 80 6.30 -10.49 7.42
N GLN A 81 7.20 -9.56 7.11
CA GLN A 81 8.13 -9.03 8.11
C GLN A 81 7.39 -8.30 9.24
N ASN A 82 6.46 -7.40 8.89
CA ASN A 82 5.69 -6.66 9.88
C ASN A 82 4.79 -7.59 10.70
N PHE A 83 4.12 -8.53 10.05
CA PHE A 83 3.27 -9.52 10.73
C PHE A 83 4.08 -10.49 11.58
N GLY A 84 5.20 -10.99 11.07
CA GLY A 84 6.10 -11.87 11.81
C GLY A 84 6.71 -11.18 13.06
N CYS A 85 7.09 -9.89 12.95
CA CYS A 85 7.49 -9.12 14.12
C CYS A 85 6.35 -8.99 15.14
N CYS A 86 5.11 -8.82 14.69
CA CYS A 86 3.95 -8.81 15.58
C CYS A 86 3.79 -10.17 16.31
N LEU A 87 3.92 -11.29 15.59
CA LEU A 87 3.86 -12.63 16.20
C LEU A 87 4.97 -12.83 17.24
N LEU A 88 6.21 -12.43 16.93
CA LEU A 88 7.33 -12.51 17.89
C LEU A 88 7.07 -11.70 19.15
N ASN A 89 6.44 -10.53 19.05
CA ASN A 89 6.05 -9.73 20.20
C ASN A 89 4.96 -10.38 21.07
N HIS A 90 4.27 -11.40 20.54
CA HIS A 90 3.30 -12.24 21.26
C HIS A 90 3.86 -13.63 21.60
N ASP A 91 5.19 -13.77 21.67
CA ASP A 91 5.88 -15.02 21.99
C ASP A 91 5.58 -16.19 21.03
N ILE A 92 5.15 -15.88 19.80
CA ILE A 92 4.91 -16.87 18.75
C ILE A 92 6.12 -16.89 17.82
N GLN A 93 6.67 -18.08 17.62
CA GLN A 93 7.80 -18.27 16.71
C GLN A 93 7.43 -17.84 15.29
N ALA A 94 8.31 -17.05 14.66
CA ALA A 94 8.09 -16.60 13.30
C ALA A 94 9.39 -16.52 12.49
N PHE A 95 9.38 -17.15 11.32
CA PHE A 95 10.44 -16.99 10.33
C PHE A 95 10.22 -15.67 9.57
N LEU A 96 11.25 -14.80 9.56
CA LEU A 96 11.20 -13.52 8.86
C LEU A 96 11.92 -13.62 7.51
N PRO A 97 11.25 -13.30 6.39
CA PRO A 97 11.91 -13.33 5.09
C PRO A 97 12.93 -12.21 4.96
N GLY A 98 14.13 -12.52 4.40
CA GLY A 98 15.11 -11.49 4.04
C GLY A 98 14.74 -10.77 2.75
N TYR A 99 15.24 -9.54 2.59
CA TYR A 99 15.09 -8.78 1.33
C TYR A 99 15.96 -9.32 0.19
N GLU A 100 16.91 -10.20 0.49
CA GLU A 100 17.82 -10.86 -0.47
C GLU A 100 17.07 -11.72 -1.49
N ALA A 101 15.88 -12.22 -1.11
CA ALA A 101 15.00 -12.98 -2.00
C ALA A 101 14.29 -12.11 -3.06
N LEU A 102 14.44 -10.78 -2.99
CA LEU A 102 13.77 -9.88 -3.92
C LEU A 102 14.56 -9.77 -5.22
N ARG A 103 13.87 -9.97 -6.34
CA ARG A 103 14.44 -9.57 -7.65
C ARG A 103 14.73 -8.08 -7.62
N SER A 104 15.90 -7.71 -8.13
CA SER A 104 16.24 -6.31 -8.35
C SER A 104 15.11 -5.66 -9.17
N ALA A 105 14.50 -4.65 -8.60
CA ALA A 105 13.52 -3.86 -9.34
C ALA A 105 14.22 -3.28 -10.57
N ALA A 106 13.57 -3.37 -11.73
CA ALA A 106 13.99 -2.61 -12.90
C ALA A 106 14.20 -1.14 -12.50
N ALA A 107 15.15 -0.47 -13.15
CA ALA A 107 15.53 0.90 -12.87
C ALA A 107 14.28 1.75 -12.56
N GLY A 108 14.26 2.34 -11.37
CA GLY A 108 13.08 3.01 -10.84
C GLY A 108 12.59 4.10 -11.79
N PHE A 109 11.29 4.30 -11.82
CA PHE A 109 10.68 5.42 -12.54
C PHE A 109 11.37 6.73 -12.14
N LYS A 110 11.96 7.42 -13.12
CA LYS A 110 12.51 8.76 -12.92
C LYS A 110 11.40 9.75 -13.23
N PRO A 111 10.87 10.46 -12.23
CA PRO A 111 9.84 11.46 -12.48
C PRO A 111 10.42 12.58 -13.37
N TYR A 112 9.61 13.07 -14.29
CA TYR A 112 9.93 14.28 -15.03
C TYR A 112 9.79 15.47 -14.09
N ILE A 113 10.79 16.32 -14.05
CA ILE A 113 10.79 17.54 -13.25
C ILE A 113 10.55 18.69 -14.22
N PHE A 114 9.40 19.35 -14.10
CA PHE A 114 9.04 20.50 -14.92
C PHE A 114 9.96 21.68 -14.64
N SER A 115 10.39 22.38 -15.69
CA SER A 115 11.05 23.68 -15.57
C SER A 115 10.06 24.76 -15.11
N HIS A 116 10.57 25.90 -14.66
CA HIS A 116 9.71 27.04 -14.31
C HIS A 116 8.90 27.54 -15.51
N GLU A 117 9.50 27.55 -16.70
CA GLU A 117 8.86 28.00 -17.96
C GLU A 117 7.71 27.07 -18.35
N GLU A 118 7.88 25.74 -18.18
CA GLU A 118 6.84 24.75 -18.41
C GLU A 118 5.70 24.90 -17.40
N MET A 119 6.03 25.15 -16.13
CA MET A 119 5.02 25.40 -15.10
C MET A 119 4.24 26.70 -15.37
N ASP A 120 4.90 27.77 -15.77
CA ASP A 120 4.24 29.02 -16.18
C ASP A 120 3.34 28.81 -17.40
N GLY A 121 3.78 27.97 -18.33
CA GLY A 121 2.96 27.55 -19.48
C GLY A 121 1.70 26.80 -19.03
N LEU A 122 1.84 25.87 -18.10
CA LEU A 122 0.73 25.10 -17.54
C LEU A 122 -0.26 26.03 -16.81
N PHE A 123 0.22 26.99 -16.02
CA PHE A 123 -0.65 27.95 -15.35
C PHE A 123 -1.42 28.82 -16.34
N ARG A 124 -0.75 29.38 -17.36
CA ARG A 124 -1.40 30.16 -18.42
C ARG A 124 -2.47 29.35 -19.16
N LEU A 125 -2.19 28.12 -19.50
CA LEU A 125 -3.19 27.24 -20.15
C LEU A 125 -4.36 26.92 -19.21
N SER A 126 -4.10 26.70 -17.93
CA SER A 126 -5.17 26.44 -16.95
C SER A 126 -6.10 27.65 -16.77
N ASP A 127 -5.58 28.87 -16.86
CA ASP A 127 -6.37 30.12 -16.79
C ASP A 127 -7.26 30.32 -18.03
N GLN A 128 -6.97 29.64 -19.15
CA GLN A 128 -7.74 29.68 -20.38
C GLN A 128 -8.81 28.58 -20.49
N ILE A 129 -8.98 27.76 -19.47
CA ILE A 129 -10.02 26.70 -19.46
C ILE A 129 -11.39 27.35 -19.63
N HIS A 130 -12.12 26.89 -20.66
CA HIS A 130 -13.43 27.44 -20.97
C HIS A 130 -14.47 27.03 -19.91
N PRO A 131 -15.42 27.91 -19.52
CA PRO A 131 -16.39 27.69 -18.43
C PRO A 131 -17.45 26.63 -18.69
N ASN A 132 -17.31 25.81 -19.75
CA ASN A 132 -18.30 24.80 -20.16
C ASN A 132 -18.51 23.63 -19.16
N TYR A 133 -17.60 23.46 -18.21
CA TYR A 133 -17.71 22.40 -17.20
C TYR A 133 -17.75 23.03 -15.80
N ARG A 134 -18.95 23.20 -15.25
CA ARG A 134 -19.16 23.57 -13.84
C ARG A 134 -17.90 24.25 -13.23
N GLN A 135 -17.64 25.10 -12.67
CA GLN A 135 -16.53 25.78 -11.99
C GLN A 135 -15.07 25.30 -12.33
N SER A 136 -14.87 24.43 -13.33
CA SER A 136 -13.54 23.91 -13.70
C SER A 136 -12.52 25.00 -14.01
N HIS A 137 -12.96 26.07 -14.65
CA HIS A 137 -12.16 27.26 -15.00
C HIS A 137 -11.68 28.03 -13.76
N ILE A 138 -12.29 27.86 -12.61
CA ILE A 138 -11.86 28.43 -11.33
C ILE A 138 -11.05 27.41 -10.56
N PHE A 139 -11.55 26.17 -10.50
CA PHE A 139 -10.99 25.11 -9.66
C PHE A 139 -9.58 24.69 -10.10
N TYR A 140 -9.37 24.38 -11.37
CA TYR A 140 -8.07 23.86 -11.83
C TYR A 140 -6.92 24.90 -11.72
N PRO A 141 -7.09 26.16 -12.08
CA PRO A 141 -6.04 27.17 -11.88
C PRO A 141 -5.61 27.30 -10.42
N VAL A 142 -6.56 27.28 -9.50
CA VAL A 142 -6.28 27.34 -8.06
C VAL A 142 -5.60 26.05 -7.59
N LEU A 143 -6.15 24.88 -7.95
CA LEU A 143 -5.60 23.59 -7.56
C LEU A 143 -4.14 23.42 -7.98
N PHE A 144 -3.81 23.71 -9.24
CA PHE A 144 -2.43 23.57 -9.73
C PHE A 144 -1.45 24.49 -9.00
N ARG A 145 -1.84 25.75 -8.73
CA ARG A 145 -1.02 26.68 -7.96
C ARG A 145 -0.83 26.25 -6.52
N VAL A 146 -1.87 25.72 -5.87
CA VAL A 146 -1.79 25.19 -4.52
C VAL A 146 -0.87 23.97 -4.47
N LEU A 147 -1.03 22.99 -5.38
CA LEU A 147 -0.18 21.81 -5.43
C LEU A 147 1.30 22.17 -5.66
N TYR A 148 1.57 23.08 -6.59
CA TYR A 148 2.93 23.52 -6.91
C TYR A 148 3.56 24.34 -5.78
N GLY A 149 2.82 25.30 -5.22
CA GLY A 149 3.34 26.21 -4.19
C GLY A 149 3.52 25.58 -2.82
N THR A 150 2.71 24.56 -2.50
CA THR A 150 2.73 23.92 -1.16
C THR A 150 3.35 22.52 -1.16
N GLY A 151 3.40 21.84 -2.30
CA GLY A 151 3.87 20.46 -2.40
C GLY A 151 2.96 19.43 -1.73
N ILE A 152 1.74 19.79 -1.32
CA ILE A 152 0.80 18.85 -0.72
C ILE A 152 0.32 17.82 -1.75
N ARG A 153 -0.12 16.64 -1.27
CA ARG A 153 -0.68 15.61 -2.15
C ARG A 153 -2.04 16.06 -2.67
N ILE A 154 -2.36 15.65 -3.90
CA ILE A 154 -3.67 15.97 -4.52
C ILE A 154 -4.86 15.53 -3.63
N SER A 155 -4.75 14.38 -2.96
CA SER A 155 -5.78 13.91 -2.04
C SER A 155 -5.95 14.83 -0.83
N GLU A 156 -4.87 15.42 -0.33
CA GLU A 156 -4.88 16.38 0.77
C GLU A 156 -5.51 17.70 0.30
N ALA A 157 -5.10 18.19 -0.88
CA ALA A 157 -5.65 19.40 -1.46
C ALA A 157 -7.17 19.31 -1.69
N LEU A 158 -7.67 18.14 -2.14
CA LEU A 158 -9.10 17.90 -2.37
C LEU A 158 -9.93 17.76 -1.09
N HIS A 159 -9.30 17.59 0.07
CA HIS A 159 -9.96 17.52 1.37
C HIS A 159 -9.80 18.82 2.19
N LEU A 160 -9.20 19.85 1.62
CA LEU A 160 -9.20 21.19 2.24
C LEU A 160 -10.63 21.75 2.19
N THR A 161 -11.25 21.90 3.36
CA THR A 161 -12.58 22.51 3.57
C THR A 161 -12.45 23.84 4.28
#